data_e341137d8c488561c0f735fb7e74bda0
#
_entry.id   e341137d8c488561c0f735fb7e74bda0
#
_cell.length_a   1.000
_cell.length_b   1.000
_cell.length_c   1.000
_cell.angle_alpha   90.00
_cell.angle_beta   90.00
_cell.angle_gamma   90.00
#
_symmetry.space_group_name_H-M   'P 1'
#
loop_
_entity.id
_entity.type
_entity.pdbx_description
1 polymer ?
#
loop_
_entity_poly.entity_id
_entity_poly.type
_entity_poly.pdbx_seq_one_letter_code
_entity_poly.pdbx_strand_id
1 'polypeptide(L)'
;SAASDVYKRQIAGKVVLGWDPAFRTGCKLAVVDPTGKVLDTKVIYPTEPHNKVAEAKAELKKLIKKYGVSVISVGNGTASRESEQIIVDLIKELDDSVEYVITNEAGASVYSASKLATEEFPDFDVAQRSAVSIARRLQDPLAELVKIDPKSIGVGQYQHDMNQKKLGEALSGVVEDCVN
;
A
#
# COMPACT_ATOMS: atom_id res chain seq x y z
N SER A 1 -20.55 -0.43 4.91
CA SER A 1 -21.06 0.52 5.89
C SER A 1 -20.95 1.95 5.37
N ALA A 2 -21.61 2.86 6.05
CA ALA A 2 -21.58 4.25 5.64
C ALA A 2 -20.13 4.80 5.69
N ALA A 3 -19.39 4.42 6.70
CA ALA A 3 -18.02 4.88 6.84
C ALA A 3 -17.15 4.36 5.69
N SER A 4 -17.36 3.11 5.32
CA SER A 4 -16.61 2.51 4.23
C SER A 4 -16.95 3.19 2.92
N ASP A 5 -18.22 3.52 2.72
CA ASP A 5 -18.65 4.17 1.49
C ASP A 5 -18.08 5.59 1.39
N VAL A 6 -18.02 6.29 2.51
CA VAL A 6 -17.47 7.64 2.52
C VAL A 6 -15.98 7.56 2.19
N TYR A 7 -15.28 6.59 2.77
CA TYR A 7 -13.86 6.44 2.51
C TYR A 7 -13.59 6.13 1.04
N LYS A 8 -14.35 5.21 0.47
CA LYS A 8 -14.18 4.86 -0.93
C LYS A 8 -14.39 6.08 -1.83
N ARG A 9 -15.35 6.92 -1.49
CA ARG A 9 -15.57 8.11 -2.27
C ARG A 9 -14.44 9.13 -2.14
N GLN A 10 -13.79 9.16 -0.96
CA GLN A 10 -12.68 10.08 -0.74
C GLN A 10 -11.47 9.75 -1.60
N ILE A 11 -11.26 8.47 -1.93
CA ILE A 11 -10.13 8.08 -2.75
C ILE A 11 -10.51 7.77 -4.19
N ALA A 12 -11.80 7.82 -4.51
CA ALA A 12 -12.24 7.58 -5.88
C ALA A 12 -11.67 8.64 -6.81
N GLY A 13 -11.15 8.20 -7.94
CA GLY A 13 -10.58 9.12 -8.92
C GLY A 13 -9.16 9.57 -8.61
N LYS A 14 -8.55 9.04 -7.56
CA LYS A 14 -7.20 9.43 -7.17
C LYS A 14 -6.16 8.41 -7.61
N VAL A 15 -4.96 8.90 -7.88
CA VAL A 15 -3.81 8.03 -8.18
C VAL A 15 -3.18 7.68 -6.84
N VAL A 16 -2.94 6.40 -6.64
CA VAL A 16 -2.41 5.86 -5.37
C VAL A 16 -1.00 5.31 -5.58
N LEU A 17 -0.11 5.60 -4.64
CA LEU A 17 1.22 5.02 -4.64
C LEU A 17 1.25 3.94 -3.55
N GLY A 18 1.39 2.69 -3.93
CA GLY A 18 1.53 1.58 -3.00
C GLY A 18 2.97 1.47 -2.57
N TRP A 19 3.19 1.21 -1.30
CA TRP A 19 4.52 1.14 -0.72
C TRP A 19 4.61 -0.12 0.14
N ASP A 20 5.45 -1.05 -0.28
CA ASP A 20 5.71 -2.28 0.46
C ASP A 20 7.02 -2.08 1.23
N PRO A 21 6.95 -1.82 2.55
CA PRO A 21 8.14 -1.50 3.33
C PRO A 21 9.08 -2.70 3.49
N ALA A 22 10.36 -2.44 3.46
CA ALA A 22 11.36 -3.47 3.74
C ALA A 22 12.66 -2.80 4.14
N PHE A 23 13.52 -3.56 4.77
CA PHE A 23 14.83 -3.04 5.16
C PHE A 23 15.87 -3.31 4.08
N ARG A 24 16.44 -4.48 4.09
CA ARG A 24 17.57 -4.80 3.22
C ARG A 24 17.25 -4.81 1.73
N THR A 25 16.13 -5.36 1.37
CA THR A 25 15.78 -5.52 -0.03
C THR A 25 15.21 -4.27 -0.67
N GLY A 26 15.03 -3.22 0.14
CA GLY A 26 14.46 -1.97 -0.36
C GLY A 26 12.94 -1.96 -0.34
N CYS A 27 12.39 -0.78 -0.27
CA CYS A 27 10.95 -0.61 -0.30
C CYS A 27 10.48 -0.61 -1.74
N LYS A 28 9.43 -1.36 -2.03
CA LYS A 28 8.90 -1.46 -3.39
C LYS A 28 7.73 -0.52 -3.54
N LEU A 29 7.71 0.20 -4.63
CA LEU A 29 6.67 1.19 -4.91
C LEU A 29 5.91 0.81 -6.17
N ALA A 30 4.63 1.07 -6.19
CA ALA A 30 3.83 0.90 -7.40
C ALA A 30 2.83 2.04 -7.48
N VAL A 31 2.77 2.71 -8.61
CA VAL A 31 1.81 3.80 -8.84
C VAL A 31 0.65 3.22 -9.62
N VAL A 32 -0.55 3.39 -9.12
CA VAL A 32 -1.75 2.80 -9.69
C VAL A 32 -2.77 3.90 -9.96
N ASP A 33 -3.35 3.91 -11.16
CA ASP A 33 -4.35 4.90 -11.50
C ASP A 33 -5.72 4.57 -10.89
N PRO A 34 -6.71 5.45 -11.00
CA PRO A 34 -8.00 5.20 -10.37
C PRO A 34 -8.71 3.93 -10.83
N THR A 35 -8.34 3.36 -11.97
CA THR A 35 -8.96 2.15 -12.47
C THR A 35 -8.21 0.88 -12.03
N GLY A 36 -7.12 1.05 -11.28
CA GLY A 36 -6.30 -0.07 -10.83
C GLY A 36 -5.17 -0.44 -11.78
N LYS A 37 -4.94 0.36 -12.82
CA LYS A 37 -3.89 0.09 -13.77
C LYS A 37 -2.55 0.55 -13.21
N VAL A 38 -1.51 -0.28 -13.29
CA VAL A 38 -0.18 0.08 -12.84
C VAL A 38 0.48 1.02 -13.82
N LEU A 39 0.87 2.19 -13.36
CA LEU A 39 1.51 3.21 -14.19
C LEU A 39 3.03 3.14 -14.12
N ASP A 40 3.58 2.76 -12.97
CA ASP A 40 5.02 2.69 -12.78
C ASP A 40 5.35 1.89 -11.54
N THR A 41 6.57 1.38 -11.47
CA THR A 41 7.08 0.71 -10.27
C THR A 41 8.51 1.21 -10.01
N LYS A 42 8.93 1.18 -8.76
CA LYS A 42 10.26 1.65 -8.39
C LYS A 42 10.68 0.96 -7.10
N VAL A 43 11.98 0.87 -6.87
CA VAL A 43 12.54 0.39 -5.62
C VAL A 43 13.36 1.51 -5.03
N ILE A 44 13.16 1.79 -3.75
CA ILE A 44 13.93 2.81 -3.04
C ILE A 44 14.55 2.19 -1.79
N TYR A 45 15.61 2.78 -1.30
CA TYR A 45 16.38 2.21 -0.18
C TYR A 45 16.55 3.20 0.97
N PRO A 46 15.45 3.70 1.53
CA PRO A 46 15.55 4.72 2.59
C PRO A 46 15.80 4.16 3.98
N THR A 47 15.64 2.85 4.15
CA THR A 47 15.74 2.19 5.46
C THR A 47 17.08 1.49 5.62
N GLU A 48 17.37 1.03 6.85
CA GLU A 48 18.60 0.28 7.10
C GLU A 48 18.69 -0.94 6.21
N PRO A 49 19.84 -1.35 5.82
CA PRO A 49 21.16 -0.76 6.13
C PRO A 49 21.58 0.33 5.16
N HIS A 50 20.78 0.61 4.15
CA HIS A 50 21.16 1.56 3.10
C HIS A 50 21.00 3.02 3.50
N ASN A 51 19.91 3.33 4.19
CA ASN A 51 19.64 4.70 4.66
C ASN A 51 19.76 5.81 3.60
N LYS A 52 19.37 5.49 2.38
CA LYS A 52 19.45 6.46 1.28
C LYS A 52 18.19 7.33 1.24
N VAL A 53 17.98 8.09 2.29
CA VAL A 53 16.78 8.86 2.47
C VAL A 53 16.61 9.98 1.43
N ALA A 54 17.68 10.73 1.18
CA ALA A 54 17.61 11.83 0.22
C ALA A 54 17.26 11.35 -1.18
N GLU A 55 17.88 10.24 -1.63
CA GLU A 55 17.62 9.68 -2.93
C GLU A 55 16.19 9.17 -3.01
N ALA A 56 15.72 8.52 -1.94
CA ALA A 56 14.37 8.00 -1.88
C ALA A 56 13.34 9.14 -1.97
N LYS A 57 13.56 10.22 -1.25
CA LYS A 57 12.67 11.37 -1.29
C LYS A 57 12.63 11.99 -2.69
N ALA A 58 13.79 12.05 -3.35
CA ALA A 58 13.85 12.61 -4.71
C ALA A 58 13.03 11.76 -5.68
N GLU A 59 13.13 10.43 -5.58
CA GLU A 59 12.37 9.54 -6.45
C GLU A 59 10.88 9.64 -6.15
N LEU A 60 10.52 9.73 -4.87
CA LEU A 60 9.12 9.87 -4.48
C LEU A 60 8.53 11.17 -5.01
N LYS A 61 9.26 12.26 -4.92
CA LYS A 61 8.80 13.56 -5.43
C LYS A 61 8.57 13.49 -6.94
N LYS A 62 9.45 12.78 -7.65
CA LYS A 62 9.31 12.62 -9.09
C LYS A 62 8.04 11.85 -9.41
N LEU A 63 7.79 10.75 -8.74
CA LEU A 63 6.61 9.92 -9.00
C LEU A 63 5.34 10.69 -8.65
N ILE A 64 5.33 11.39 -7.54
CA ILE A 64 4.17 12.15 -7.10
C ILE A 64 3.82 13.24 -8.12
N LYS A 65 4.82 13.95 -8.60
CA LYS A 65 4.58 15.00 -9.58
C LYS A 65 4.22 14.45 -10.95
N LYS A 66 4.91 13.42 -11.37
CA LYS A 66 4.70 12.86 -12.71
C LYS A 66 3.30 12.28 -12.89
N TYR A 67 2.80 11.61 -11.89
CA TYR A 67 1.52 10.91 -11.99
C TYR A 67 0.37 11.55 -11.20
N GLY A 68 0.65 12.63 -10.52
CA GLY A 68 -0.39 13.30 -9.72
C GLY A 68 -0.85 12.45 -8.55
N VAL A 69 0.09 11.80 -7.87
CA VAL A 69 -0.25 10.94 -6.73
C VAL A 69 -0.87 11.78 -5.62
N SER A 70 -2.00 11.37 -5.11
CA SER A 70 -2.71 12.05 -4.04
C SER A 70 -2.68 11.28 -2.72
N VAL A 71 -2.49 9.98 -2.78
CA VAL A 71 -2.53 9.12 -1.59
C VAL A 71 -1.40 8.10 -1.65
N ILE A 72 -0.74 7.88 -0.53
CA ILE A 72 0.29 6.85 -0.40
C ILE A 72 -0.28 5.76 0.51
N SER A 73 -0.33 4.53 0.03
CA SER A 73 -0.80 3.38 0.79
C SER A 73 0.41 2.60 1.26
N VAL A 74 0.66 2.58 2.56
CA VAL A 74 1.83 1.93 3.14
C VAL A 74 1.43 0.64 3.82
N GLY A 75 2.04 -0.45 3.43
CA GLY A 75 1.79 -1.73 4.09
C GLY A 75 2.25 -1.69 5.55
N ASN A 76 1.54 -2.39 6.41
CA ASN A 76 1.80 -2.37 7.86
C ASN A 76 2.78 -3.44 8.34
N GLY A 77 3.56 -4.00 7.46
CA GLY A 77 4.53 -5.04 7.81
C GLY A 77 5.84 -4.50 8.35
N THR A 78 6.91 -5.25 8.09
CA THR A 78 8.25 -4.89 8.53
C THR A 78 8.65 -3.53 7.95
N ALA A 79 9.33 -2.74 8.74
CA ALA A 79 9.81 -1.41 8.35
C ALA A 79 8.72 -0.37 8.06
N SER A 80 7.47 -0.65 8.42
CA SER A 80 6.40 0.29 8.17
C SER A 80 6.56 1.57 8.99
N ARG A 81 7.04 1.45 10.21
CA ARG A 81 7.23 2.61 11.09
C ARG A 81 8.30 3.55 10.54
N GLU A 82 9.40 2.98 10.07
CA GLU A 82 10.48 3.76 9.49
C GLU A 82 10.02 4.42 8.19
N SER A 83 9.25 3.69 7.41
CA SER A 83 8.70 4.21 6.17
C SER A 83 7.72 5.35 6.44
N GLU A 84 6.89 5.20 7.45
CA GLU A 84 5.92 6.23 7.83
C GLU A 84 6.64 7.53 8.19
N GLN A 85 7.73 7.43 8.94
CA GLN A 85 8.50 8.61 9.33
C GLN A 85 9.04 9.35 8.09
N ILE A 86 9.53 8.60 7.13
CA ILE A 86 10.04 9.18 5.89
C ILE A 86 8.93 9.87 5.11
N ILE A 87 7.75 9.27 5.08
CA ILE A 87 6.59 9.81 4.38
C ILE A 87 6.12 11.11 5.06
N VAL A 88 6.08 11.13 6.38
CA VAL A 88 5.67 12.32 7.11
C VAL A 88 6.63 13.48 6.81
N ASP A 89 7.93 13.19 6.81
CA ASP A 89 8.92 14.21 6.51
C ASP A 89 8.79 14.68 5.05
N LEU A 90 8.55 13.75 4.14
CA LEU A 90 8.38 14.07 2.72
C LEU A 90 7.16 14.97 2.51
N ILE A 91 6.05 14.65 3.13
CA ILE A 91 4.82 15.43 2.97
C ILE A 91 5.01 16.86 3.43
N LYS A 92 5.81 17.07 4.46
CA LYS A 92 6.11 18.43 4.93
C LYS A 92 6.90 19.23 3.90
N GLU A 93 7.63 18.55 3.04
CA GLU A 93 8.44 19.20 2.02
C GLU A 93 7.68 19.42 0.71
N LEU A 94 6.49 18.83 0.57
CA LEU A 94 5.73 18.95 -0.65
C LEU A 94 4.77 20.11 -0.60
N ASP A 95 4.59 20.75 -1.77
CA ASP A 95 3.63 21.82 -1.88
C ASP A 95 2.25 21.25 -2.17
N ASP A 96 2.21 20.03 -2.72
CA ASP A 96 0.96 19.39 -3.07
C ASP A 96 0.32 18.72 -1.86
N SER A 97 -0.99 18.59 -1.90
CA SER A 97 -1.72 17.94 -0.83
C SER A 97 -1.67 16.42 -1.07
N VAL A 98 -0.84 15.73 -0.31
CA VAL A 98 -0.71 14.28 -0.39
C VAL A 98 -1.00 13.70 0.99
N GLU A 99 -1.82 12.68 1.03
CA GLU A 99 -2.17 12.01 2.27
C GLU A 99 -1.54 10.63 2.27
N TYR A 100 -1.37 10.02 3.43
CA TYR A 100 -0.93 8.64 3.50
C TYR A 100 -1.82 7.84 4.43
N VAL A 101 -1.84 6.54 4.21
CA VAL A 101 -2.70 5.65 4.94
C VAL A 101 -1.92 4.38 5.19
N ILE A 102 -2.02 3.84 6.42
CA ILE A 102 -1.40 2.55 6.72
C ILE A 102 -2.41 1.47 6.34
N THR A 103 -2.03 0.60 5.44
CA THR A 103 -2.90 -0.42 4.89
C THR A 103 -2.49 -1.80 5.39
N ASN A 104 -3.47 -2.59 5.80
CA ASN A 104 -3.22 -3.95 6.23
C ASN A 104 -2.77 -4.76 5.02
N GLU A 105 -1.59 -5.36 5.10
CA GLU A 105 -1.07 -6.15 4.00
C GLU A 105 -1.26 -7.65 4.20
N ALA A 106 -2.18 -8.06 5.08
CA ALA A 106 -2.48 -9.46 5.29
C ALA A 106 -2.80 -10.15 3.98
N GLY A 107 -2.10 -11.19 3.69
CA GLY A 107 -2.29 -11.95 2.48
C GLY A 107 -1.63 -11.36 1.23
N ALA A 108 -1.11 -10.15 1.28
CA ALA A 108 -0.47 -9.55 0.12
C ALA A 108 0.71 -10.39 -0.38
N SER A 109 1.51 -10.92 0.56
CA SER A 109 2.64 -11.76 0.17
C SER A 109 2.17 -13.07 -0.45
N VAL A 110 1.08 -13.62 0.06
CA VAL A 110 0.53 -14.87 -0.46
C VAL A 110 0.00 -14.61 -1.87
N TYR A 111 -0.73 -13.53 -2.06
CA TYR A 111 -1.24 -13.18 -3.38
C TYR A 111 -0.09 -12.96 -4.36
N SER A 112 0.92 -12.19 -3.95
CA SER A 112 2.01 -11.83 -4.86
C SER A 112 2.83 -13.04 -5.31
N ALA A 113 2.86 -14.11 -4.52
CA ALA A 113 3.53 -15.34 -4.88
C ALA A 113 2.59 -16.34 -5.58
N SER A 114 1.32 -16.00 -5.73
CA SER A 114 0.33 -16.91 -6.28
C SER A 114 0.39 -17.01 -7.80
N LYS A 115 -0.25 -18.03 -8.32
CA LYS A 115 -0.35 -18.22 -9.76
C LYS A 115 -1.14 -17.07 -10.38
N LEU A 116 -2.18 -16.60 -9.70
CA LEU A 116 -3.01 -15.50 -10.17
C LEU A 116 -2.17 -14.23 -10.36
N ALA A 117 -1.33 -13.90 -9.40
CA ALA A 117 -0.47 -12.73 -9.51
C ALA A 117 0.55 -12.88 -10.63
N THR A 118 1.07 -14.09 -10.82
CA THR A 118 2.01 -14.38 -11.88
C THR A 118 1.36 -14.19 -13.25
N GLU A 119 0.10 -14.58 -13.37
CA GLU A 119 -0.62 -14.40 -14.61
C GLU A 119 -0.97 -12.94 -14.86
N GLU A 120 -1.30 -12.20 -13.80
CA GLU A 120 -1.66 -10.80 -13.91
C GLU A 120 -0.45 -9.92 -14.20
N PHE A 121 0.67 -10.19 -13.54
CA PHE A 121 1.89 -9.39 -13.69
C PHE A 121 3.12 -10.29 -13.85
N PRO A 122 3.25 -10.95 -15.00
CA PRO A 122 4.35 -11.93 -15.19
C PRO A 122 5.74 -11.30 -15.15
N ASP A 123 5.84 -10.02 -15.49
CA ASP A 123 7.14 -9.34 -15.52
C ASP A 123 7.55 -8.72 -14.19
N PHE A 124 6.65 -8.75 -13.20
CA PHE A 124 6.94 -8.17 -11.89
C PHE A 124 7.41 -9.25 -10.93
N ASP A 125 8.33 -8.91 -10.04
CA ASP A 125 8.71 -9.85 -8.98
C ASP A 125 7.64 -9.84 -7.87
N VAL A 126 7.80 -10.73 -6.91
CA VAL A 126 6.84 -10.91 -5.82
C VAL A 126 6.63 -9.61 -5.03
N ALA A 127 7.70 -8.90 -4.76
CA ALA A 127 7.62 -7.68 -3.97
C ALA A 127 6.92 -6.55 -4.72
N GLN A 128 7.14 -6.45 -6.03
CA GLN A 128 6.46 -5.44 -6.84
C GLN A 128 4.97 -5.74 -6.91
N ARG A 129 4.61 -7.01 -7.03
CA ARG A 129 3.20 -7.43 -7.03
C ARG A 129 2.54 -7.11 -5.69
N SER A 130 3.30 -7.25 -4.59
CA SER A 130 2.81 -6.91 -3.27
C SER A 130 2.50 -5.41 -3.18
N ALA A 131 3.37 -4.57 -3.70
CA ALA A 131 3.16 -3.12 -3.70
C ALA A 131 1.91 -2.74 -4.50
N VAL A 132 1.66 -3.41 -5.62
CA VAL A 132 0.45 -3.19 -6.41
C VAL A 132 -0.79 -3.57 -5.60
N SER A 133 -0.73 -4.69 -4.90
CA SER A 133 -1.85 -5.15 -4.08
C SER A 133 -2.15 -4.15 -2.96
N ILE A 134 -1.11 -3.63 -2.31
CA ILE A 134 -1.24 -2.65 -1.25
C ILE A 134 -1.91 -1.37 -1.78
N ALA A 135 -1.55 -0.93 -2.97
CA ALA A 135 -2.17 0.24 -3.57
C ALA A 135 -3.65 -0.01 -3.88
N ARG A 136 -3.93 -1.15 -4.47
CA ARG A 136 -5.30 -1.49 -4.88
C ARG A 136 -6.24 -1.69 -3.71
N ARG A 137 -5.71 -2.04 -2.54
CA ARG A 137 -6.55 -2.22 -1.35
C ARG A 137 -7.25 -0.96 -0.91
N LEU A 138 -6.69 0.20 -1.22
CA LEU A 138 -7.37 1.45 -0.93
C LEU A 138 -8.51 1.67 -1.89
N GLN A 139 -8.36 1.18 -3.13
CA GLN A 139 -9.37 1.42 -4.15
C GLN A 139 -10.53 0.44 -4.01
N ASP A 140 -10.23 -0.82 -3.74
CA ASP A 140 -11.26 -1.83 -3.57
C ASP A 140 -10.76 -2.94 -2.64
N PRO A 141 -10.88 -2.73 -1.34
CA PRO A 141 -10.39 -3.69 -0.35
C PRO A 141 -10.99 -5.08 -0.49
N LEU A 142 -12.27 -5.15 -0.84
CA LEU A 142 -12.93 -6.44 -0.96
C LEU A 142 -12.45 -7.21 -2.16
N ALA A 143 -12.30 -6.55 -3.29
CA ALA A 143 -11.82 -7.21 -4.50
C ALA A 143 -10.43 -7.78 -4.29
N GLU A 144 -9.58 -7.07 -3.57
CA GLU A 144 -8.24 -7.56 -3.30
C GLU A 144 -8.25 -8.75 -2.34
N LEU A 145 -9.16 -8.76 -1.39
CA LEU A 145 -9.25 -9.87 -0.45
C LEU A 145 -9.77 -11.15 -1.09
N VAL A 146 -10.69 -11.07 -2.03
CA VAL A 146 -11.23 -12.28 -2.65
C VAL A 146 -10.21 -12.99 -3.53
N LYS A 147 -9.08 -12.39 -3.81
CA LYS A 147 -8.01 -13.02 -4.58
C LYS A 147 -7.16 -13.94 -3.71
N ILE A 148 -7.41 -13.96 -2.39
CA ILE A 148 -6.61 -14.70 -1.45
C ILE A 148 -7.41 -15.82 -0.83
N ASP A 149 -6.80 -17.00 -0.71
CA ASP A 149 -7.45 -18.12 -0.05
C ASP A 149 -7.62 -17.73 1.42
N PRO A 150 -8.82 -17.76 1.95
CA PRO A 150 -9.07 -17.39 3.33
C PRO A 150 -8.19 -18.11 4.35
N LYS A 151 -7.80 -19.33 4.07
CA LYS A 151 -6.96 -20.09 4.96
C LYS A 151 -5.57 -19.52 5.07
N SER A 152 -5.13 -18.85 4.03
CA SER A 152 -3.79 -18.29 3.96
C SER A 152 -3.64 -16.98 4.72
N ILE A 153 -4.72 -16.36 5.08
CA ILE A 153 -4.61 -15.08 5.78
C ILE A 153 -4.72 -15.22 7.29
N GLY A 154 -4.76 -16.43 7.81
CA GLY A 154 -4.77 -16.64 9.25
C GLY A 154 -6.01 -16.06 9.90
N VAL A 155 -7.12 -16.70 9.67
CA VAL A 155 -8.40 -16.23 10.16
C VAL A 155 -8.40 -15.86 11.64
N GLY A 156 -7.78 -16.65 12.47
CA GLY A 156 -7.73 -16.36 13.89
C GLY A 156 -7.03 -15.04 14.18
N GLN A 157 -5.94 -14.85 13.54
CA GLN A 157 -5.15 -13.65 13.74
C GLN A 157 -5.94 -12.47 13.21
N TYR A 158 -6.58 -12.69 12.10
CA TYR A 158 -7.34 -11.67 11.47
C TYR A 158 -8.47 -11.25 12.36
N GLN A 159 -9.12 -12.19 13.00
CA GLN A 159 -10.20 -11.91 13.87
C GLN A 159 -9.75 -11.17 15.11
N HIS A 160 -8.54 -11.33 15.46
CA HIS A 160 -8.04 -10.66 16.60
C HIS A 160 -7.71 -9.24 16.31
N ASP A 161 -6.93 -9.02 15.34
CA ASP A 161 -6.47 -7.74 15.00
C ASP A 161 -7.51 -6.85 14.54
N MET A 162 -8.34 -7.31 13.75
CA MET A 162 -9.24 -6.51 13.16
C MET A 162 -10.21 -6.46 14.09
N ASN A 163 -10.19 -7.30 14.75
CA ASN A 163 -11.00 -7.59 15.50
C ASN A 163 -11.99 -7.25 14.79
N GLN A 164 -12.64 -7.55 14.95
CA GLN A 164 -13.45 -7.42 14.26
C GLN A 164 -13.62 -6.21 13.96
N LYS A 165 -13.32 -5.52 14.67
CA LYS A 165 -13.24 -4.26 14.47
C LYS A 165 -12.32 -4.13 13.40
N LYS A 166 -11.27 -4.66 13.49
CA LYS A 166 -10.37 -4.43 12.51
C LYS A 166 -10.65 -5.12 11.28
N LEU A 167 -11.38 -6.13 11.30
CA LEU A 167 -11.63 -6.81 10.09
C LEU A 167 -12.53 -5.92 9.38
N GLY A 168 -13.50 -5.48 10.07
CA GLY A 168 -14.33 -4.53 9.51
C GLY A 168 -13.56 -3.33 9.19
N GLU A 169 -12.60 -2.97 9.98
CA GLU A 169 -11.81 -1.86 9.74
C GLU A 169 -10.80 -2.10 8.79
N ALA A 170 -10.37 -3.21 8.65
CA ALA A 170 -9.37 -3.43 7.75
C ALA A 170 -10.00 -3.30 6.49
N LEU A 171 -11.13 -3.57 6.46
CA LEU A 171 -11.82 -3.56 5.34
C LEU A 171 -12.36 -2.28 5.22
N SER A 172 -12.80 -1.80 6.20
CA SER A 172 -13.15 -0.50 6.15
C SER A 172 -12.28 0.11 6.97
N GLY A 173 -11.73 -0.52 7.64
CA GLY A 173 -11.01 0.14 8.33
C GLY A 173 -9.79 0.35 7.88
N VAL A 174 -9.53 -0.19 7.06
CA VAL A 174 -8.50 0.27 6.39
C VAL A 174 -8.70 1.62 6.72
N VAL A 175 -9.84 1.96 6.76
CA VAL A 175 -10.17 3.21 6.99
C VAL A 175 -9.80 3.52 8.36
N GLU A 176 -10.15 2.77 9.24
CA GLU A 176 -9.96 3.14 10.49
C GLU A 176 -8.65 3.07 10.90
N ASP A 177 -8.00 2.10 10.54
CA ASP A 177 -6.65 2.04 10.75
C ASP A 177 -6.01 3.00 10.02
N CYS A 178 -6.52 3.28 8.99
CA CYS A 178 -5.95 4.14 8.13
C CYS A 178 -6.22 5.40 8.56
N VAL A 179 -7.19 5.48 9.18
CA VAL A 179 -7.43 6.66 9.57
C VAL A 179 -7.23 6.62 10.91
N ASN A 180 -6.86 5.75 11.46
CA ASN A 180 -6.58 5.83 12.81
C ASN A 180 -5.15 5.77 13.05
#